data_e79457152873c0dae02f5a04b5b8e114
#
_entry.id   e79457152873c0dae02f5a04b5b8e114
#
_cell.length_a   1.000
_cell.length_b   1.000
_cell.length_c   1.000
_cell.angle_alpha   90.00
_cell.angle_beta   90.00
_cell.angle_gamma   90.00
#
_symmetry.space_group_name_H-M   'P 1'
#
loop_
_entity.id
_entity.type
_entity.pdbx_description
1 polymer ?
#
loop_
_entity_poly.entity_id
_entity_poly.type
_entity_poly.pdbx_seq_one_letter_code
_entity_poly.pdbx_strand_id
1 'polypeptide(L)'
;NMVLEAIAELGIGDLTVNASSLFDAHRPLKEHIKNGVVTTLQTDYMSRELGRFISAGGMKNPVQFRTHGGRPCDIENGKTPIDVAFIAAPASDAMGNCTGKIGKSACGSLGYAIPDAKCAKHVVVITDELHPYPLIEWSIPETDVDQVVAVESIGDPNGIVSGTTKITRDPVGLLMAM
;
A
#
# COMPACT_ATOMS: atom_id res chain seq x y z
N ASN A 1 4.04 5.14 6.91
CA ASN A 1 5.22 5.58 7.69
C ASN A 1 5.20 4.99 9.10
N MET A 2 4.07 5.03 9.81
CA MET A 2 3.85 4.45 11.16
C MET A 2 4.49 3.05 11.34
N VAL A 3 4.29 2.14 10.39
CA VAL A 3 4.88 0.78 10.42
C VAL A 3 6.41 0.83 10.41
N LEU A 4 7.01 1.61 9.53
CA LEU A 4 8.48 1.73 9.44
C LEU A 4 9.06 2.43 10.68
N GLU A 5 8.34 3.36 11.28
CA GLU A 5 8.71 3.99 12.54
C GLU A 5 8.76 2.96 13.67
N ALA A 6 7.69 2.17 13.83
CA ALA A 6 7.65 1.10 14.84
C ALA A 6 8.75 0.04 14.62
N ILE A 7 9.02 -0.34 13.37
CA ILE A 7 10.10 -1.27 13.02
C ILE A 7 11.47 -0.68 13.40
N ALA A 8 11.68 0.61 13.11
CA ALA A 8 12.93 1.30 13.45
C ALA A 8 13.14 1.39 14.96
N GLU A 9 12.09 1.65 15.75
CA GLU A 9 12.14 1.67 17.22
C GLU A 9 12.52 0.30 17.81
N LEU A 10 12.14 -0.79 17.14
CA LEU A 10 12.55 -2.15 17.50
C LEU A 10 13.99 -2.49 17.11
N GLY A 11 14.72 -1.57 16.48
CA GLY A 11 16.09 -1.80 16.02
C GLY A 11 16.21 -2.76 14.82
N ILE A 12 15.12 -3.00 14.10
CA ILE A 12 15.09 -3.86 12.92
C ILE A 12 15.45 -3.02 11.70
N GLY A 13 16.33 -3.54 10.85
CA GLY A 13 16.79 -2.86 9.64
C GLY A 13 17.11 -3.82 8.50
N ASP A 14 17.75 -3.31 7.47
CA ASP A 14 18.11 -4.03 6.24
C ASP A 14 16.89 -4.61 5.48
N LEU A 15 15.80 -3.86 5.49
CA LEU A 15 14.53 -4.27 4.89
C LEU A 15 14.49 -4.05 3.38
N THR A 16 13.84 -4.97 2.69
CA THR A 16 13.33 -4.78 1.33
C THR A 16 11.89 -4.30 1.40
N VAL A 17 11.62 -3.08 0.97
CA VAL A 17 10.25 -2.56 0.85
C VAL A 17 9.75 -2.77 -0.57
N ASN A 18 8.66 -3.52 -0.67
CA ASN A 18 7.92 -3.71 -1.92
C ASN A 18 6.65 -2.87 -1.88
N ALA A 19 6.63 -1.79 -2.64
CA ALA A 19 5.51 -0.86 -2.70
C ALA A 19 5.06 -0.70 -4.15
N SER A 20 3.79 -0.41 -4.35
CA SER A 20 3.31 0.06 -5.64
C SER A 20 3.86 1.48 -5.88
N SER A 21 3.03 2.49 -5.92
CA SER A 21 3.47 3.86 -6.21
C SER A 21 3.85 4.63 -4.97
N LEU A 22 5.01 5.28 -4.99
CA LEU A 22 5.54 6.10 -3.91
C LEU A 22 5.35 7.59 -4.24
N PHE A 23 4.31 8.19 -3.71
CA PHE A 23 3.99 9.61 -3.85
C PHE A 23 4.68 10.47 -2.79
N ASP A 24 4.47 11.78 -2.84
CA ASP A 24 5.07 12.73 -1.89
C ASP A 24 4.65 12.50 -0.43
N ALA A 25 3.51 11.86 -0.19
CA ALA A 25 3.10 11.40 1.14
C ALA A 25 4.08 10.40 1.77
N HIS A 26 4.89 9.73 0.95
CA HIS A 26 5.89 8.76 1.40
C HIS A 26 7.28 9.38 1.64
N ARG A 27 7.40 10.72 1.69
CA ARG A 27 8.67 11.41 1.99
C ARG A 27 9.41 10.88 3.24
N PRO A 28 8.73 10.52 4.34
CA PRO A 28 9.40 9.95 5.51
C PRO A 28 10.21 8.68 5.22
N LEU A 29 9.90 7.93 4.16
CA LEU A 29 10.70 6.78 3.72
C LEU A 29 12.17 7.14 3.51
N LYS A 30 12.47 8.38 3.11
CA LYS A 30 13.85 8.87 2.92
C LYS A 30 14.70 8.77 4.18
N GLU A 31 14.13 9.06 5.35
CA GLU A 31 14.86 8.95 6.61
C GLU A 31 15.12 7.48 6.99
N HIS A 32 14.16 6.60 6.74
CA HIS A 32 14.34 5.16 6.94
C HIS A 32 15.40 4.55 6.00
N ILE A 33 15.54 5.09 4.80
CA ILE A 33 16.62 4.72 3.89
C ILE A 33 17.99 5.20 4.43
N LYS A 34 18.10 6.46 4.85
CA LYS A 34 19.33 7.02 5.40
C LYS A 34 19.81 6.28 6.64
N ASN A 35 18.89 5.87 7.49
CA ASN A 35 19.18 5.19 8.75
C ASN A 35 19.39 3.67 8.57
N GLY A 36 19.34 3.15 7.35
CA GLY A 36 19.57 1.74 7.07
C GLY A 36 18.43 0.80 7.46
N VAL A 37 17.28 1.33 7.85
CA VAL A 37 16.05 0.53 8.08
C VAL A 37 15.59 -0.07 6.76
N VAL A 38 15.60 0.73 5.68
CA VAL A 38 15.27 0.29 4.33
C VAL A 38 16.51 0.37 3.46
N THR A 39 16.94 -0.75 2.93
CA THR A 39 18.16 -0.85 2.09
C THR A 39 17.87 -1.24 0.66
N THR A 40 16.73 -1.83 0.41
CA THR A 40 16.27 -2.25 -0.92
C THR A 40 14.83 -1.78 -1.16
N LEU A 41 14.56 -1.30 -2.37
CA LEU A 41 13.25 -0.80 -2.76
C LEU A 41 12.81 -1.41 -4.09
N GLN A 42 11.59 -1.91 -4.11
CA GLN A 42 10.90 -2.36 -5.32
C GLN A 42 9.62 -1.55 -5.47
N THR A 43 9.40 -0.93 -6.63
CA THR A 43 8.25 -0.05 -6.86
C THR A 43 7.92 0.05 -8.36
N ASP A 44 6.76 0.57 -8.70
CA ASP A 44 6.38 0.89 -10.07
C ASP A 44 6.49 2.38 -10.39
N TYR A 45 6.42 3.24 -9.35
CA TYR A 45 6.53 4.68 -9.50
C TYR A 45 7.10 5.31 -8.22
N MET A 46 7.86 6.38 -8.37
CA MET A 46 8.25 7.22 -7.23
C MET A 46 8.17 8.71 -7.57
N SER A 47 7.83 9.49 -6.57
CA SER A 47 7.74 10.94 -6.66
C SER A 47 9.10 11.60 -6.93
N ARG A 48 9.06 12.84 -7.39
CA ARG A 48 10.26 13.61 -7.77
C ARG A 48 11.27 13.74 -6.63
N GLU A 49 10.82 13.97 -5.40
CA GLU A 49 11.73 14.17 -4.26
C GLU A 49 12.49 12.90 -3.90
N LEU A 50 11.77 11.77 -3.77
CA LEU A 50 12.38 10.48 -3.49
C LEU A 50 13.28 10.03 -4.66
N GLY A 51 12.83 10.22 -5.89
CA GLY A 51 13.60 9.90 -7.09
C GLY A 51 14.92 10.69 -7.17
N ARG A 52 14.91 11.99 -6.86
CA ARG A 52 16.14 12.80 -6.82
C ARG A 52 17.12 12.33 -5.74
N PHE A 53 16.60 12.01 -4.55
CA PHE A 53 17.42 11.50 -3.46
C PHE A 53 18.11 10.19 -3.84
N ILE A 54 17.38 9.26 -4.44
CA ILE A 54 17.90 7.96 -4.87
C ILE A 54 18.89 8.12 -6.03
N SER A 55 18.56 8.96 -7.02
CA SER A 55 19.46 9.24 -8.16
C SER A 55 20.78 9.92 -7.74
N ALA A 56 20.80 10.59 -6.59
CA ALA A 56 22.01 11.14 -5.99
C ALA A 56 22.82 10.12 -5.17
N GLY A 57 22.49 8.83 -5.25
CA GLY A 57 23.19 7.78 -4.50
C GLY A 57 22.65 7.52 -3.09
N GLY A 58 21.40 7.93 -2.81
CA GLY A 58 20.79 7.79 -1.48
C GLY A 58 20.41 6.37 -1.08
N MET A 59 20.48 5.39 -1.99
CA MET A 59 20.16 3.99 -1.69
C MET A 59 21.43 3.13 -1.61
N LYS A 60 21.43 2.16 -0.69
CA LYS A 60 22.49 1.14 -0.57
C LYS A 60 22.47 0.18 -1.76
N ASN A 61 21.30 -0.32 -2.10
CA ASN A 61 21.10 -1.26 -3.20
C ASN A 61 20.33 -0.60 -4.36
N PRO A 62 20.47 -1.09 -5.60
CA PRO A 62 19.70 -0.58 -6.73
C PRO A 62 18.19 -0.73 -6.50
N VAL A 63 17.43 0.30 -6.90
CA VAL A 63 15.97 0.22 -6.91
C VAL A 63 15.52 -0.67 -8.06
N GLN A 64 14.60 -1.56 -7.79
CA GLN A 64 13.97 -2.41 -8.79
C GLN A 64 12.62 -1.83 -9.21
N PHE A 65 12.51 -1.46 -10.49
CA PHE A 65 11.25 -1.03 -11.05
C PHE A 65 10.49 -2.19 -11.69
N ARG A 66 9.19 -2.23 -11.46
CA ARG A 66 8.26 -3.15 -12.08
C ARG A 66 7.20 -2.37 -12.84
N THR A 67 6.63 -2.96 -13.85
CA THR A 67 5.40 -2.40 -14.43
C THR A 67 4.23 -2.61 -13.46
N HIS A 68 3.21 -1.82 -13.59
CA HIS A 68 2.01 -1.88 -12.76
C HIS A 68 1.40 -3.29 -12.72
N GLY A 69 1.23 -3.94 -13.88
CA GLY A 69 0.78 -5.33 -13.95
C GLY A 69 1.86 -6.37 -13.65
N GLY A 70 3.15 -6.02 -13.82
CA GLY A 70 4.25 -6.94 -13.54
C GLY A 70 4.47 -7.21 -12.06
N ARG A 71 4.21 -6.23 -11.19
CA ARG A 71 4.36 -6.40 -9.74
C ARG A 71 3.45 -7.52 -9.18
N PRO A 72 2.13 -7.47 -9.34
CA PRO A 72 1.26 -8.56 -8.86
C PRO A 72 1.60 -9.91 -9.50
N CYS A 73 1.92 -9.92 -10.80
CA CYS A 73 2.33 -11.14 -11.48
C CYS A 73 3.60 -11.77 -10.87
N ASP A 74 4.62 -10.97 -10.54
CA ASP A 74 5.85 -11.45 -9.92
C ASP A 74 5.62 -11.96 -8.49
N ILE A 75 4.66 -11.39 -7.75
CA ILE A 75 4.25 -11.84 -6.42
C ILE A 75 3.53 -13.18 -6.52
N GLU A 76 2.50 -13.27 -7.35
CA GLU A 76 1.70 -14.49 -7.54
C GLU A 76 2.51 -15.67 -8.08
N ASN A 77 3.53 -15.40 -8.89
CA ASN A 77 4.45 -16.42 -9.40
C ASN A 77 5.64 -16.72 -8.47
N GLY A 78 5.68 -16.14 -7.28
CA GLY A 78 6.72 -16.37 -6.28
C GLY A 78 8.09 -15.78 -6.62
N LYS A 79 8.21 -14.94 -7.67
CA LYS A 79 9.46 -14.26 -8.02
C LYS A 79 9.80 -13.13 -7.05
N THR A 80 8.78 -12.56 -6.43
CA THR A 80 8.88 -11.53 -5.41
C THR A 80 8.19 -12.02 -4.15
N PRO A 81 8.89 -12.76 -3.29
CA PRO A 81 8.32 -13.26 -2.04
C PRO A 81 8.07 -12.08 -1.07
N ILE A 82 6.93 -12.10 -0.40
CA ILE A 82 6.54 -11.14 0.63
C ILE A 82 6.51 -11.85 1.98
N ASP A 83 7.34 -11.41 2.93
CA ASP A 83 7.34 -11.98 4.27
C ASP A 83 6.18 -11.42 5.10
N VAL A 84 5.99 -10.11 5.08
CA VAL A 84 4.90 -9.44 5.80
C VAL A 84 4.23 -8.40 4.90
N ALA A 85 2.93 -8.49 4.75
CA ALA A 85 2.12 -7.49 4.08
C ALA A 85 1.39 -6.61 5.11
N PHE A 86 1.61 -5.30 5.05
CA PHE A 86 0.85 -4.30 5.81
C PHE A 86 -0.16 -3.65 4.87
N ILE A 87 -1.43 -3.88 5.13
CA ILE A 87 -2.52 -3.42 4.26
C ILE A 87 -3.32 -2.36 4.99
N ALA A 88 -3.27 -1.13 4.49
CA ALA A 88 -4.14 -0.07 4.97
C ALA A 88 -5.52 -0.22 4.32
N ALA A 89 -6.52 -0.59 5.11
CA ALA A 89 -7.89 -0.76 4.66
C ALA A 89 -8.82 0.24 5.35
N PRO A 90 -9.57 1.07 4.61
CA PRO A 90 -10.53 2.04 5.16
C PRO A 90 -11.58 1.43 6.08
N ALA A 91 -11.96 0.18 5.84
CA ALA A 91 -12.90 -0.54 6.68
C ALA A 91 -12.49 -1.99 6.83
N SER A 92 -12.57 -2.52 8.05
CA SER A 92 -12.35 -3.93 8.37
C SER A 92 -13.26 -4.37 9.49
N ASP A 93 -13.58 -5.66 9.57
CA ASP A 93 -14.09 -6.26 10.81
C ASP A 93 -12.93 -6.78 11.67
N ALA A 94 -13.27 -7.23 12.87
CA ALA A 94 -12.26 -7.72 13.83
C ALA A 94 -11.59 -9.04 13.41
N MET A 95 -12.17 -9.76 12.44
CA MET A 95 -11.64 -11.02 11.93
C MET A 95 -10.75 -10.84 10.69
N GLY A 96 -10.78 -9.65 10.05
CA GLY A 96 -9.91 -9.35 8.93
C GLY A 96 -10.60 -9.20 7.57
N ASN A 97 -11.91 -9.45 7.46
CA ASN A 97 -12.61 -9.07 6.24
C ASN A 97 -12.48 -7.57 6.03
N CYS A 98 -11.88 -7.14 4.94
CA CYS A 98 -11.62 -5.72 4.74
C CYS A 98 -11.90 -5.24 3.32
N THR A 99 -12.18 -3.94 3.19
CA THR A 99 -12.51 -3.30 1.92
C THR A 99 -12.04 -1.84 1.88
N GLY A 100 -11.76 -1.35 0.69
CA GLY A 100 -11.48 0.06 0.46
C GLY A 100 -12.70 0.87 -0.01
N LYS A 101 -13.87 0.25 -0.17
CA LYS A 101 -15.04 0.88 -0.80
C LYS A 101 -15.87 1.75 0.14
N ILE A 102 -15.80 1.49 1.44
CA ILE A 102 -16.55 2.19 2.49
C ILE A 102 -15.60 2.69 3.58
N GLY A 103 -16.13 3.46 4.52
CA GLY A 103 -15.36 4.08 5.59
C GLY A 103 -14.93 5.51 5.28
N LYS A 104 -14.48 6.23 6.30
CA LYS A 104 -14.07 7.65 6.19
C LYS A 104 -12.89 7.88 5.24
N SER A 105 -12.05 6.86 5.08
CA SER A 105 -10.86 6.88 4.20
C SER A 105 -11.07 6.06 2.91
N ALA A 106 -12.31 5.88 2.47
CA ALA A 106 -12.63 5.08 1.28
C ALA A 106 -11.83 5.50 0.05
N CYS A 107 -11.16 4.52 -0.58
CA CYS A 107 -10.23 4.72 -1.71
C CYS A 107 -10.58 3.89 -2.96
N GLY A 108 -11.64 3.13 -2.91
CA GLY A 108 -12.06 2.21 -3.98
C GLY A 108 -11.61 0.77 -3.73
N SER A 109 -11.34 0.01 -4.78
CA SER A 109 -10.89 -1.37 -4.62
C SER A 109 -9.45 -1.43 -4.08
N LEU A 110 -9.14 -2.46 -3.30
CA LEU A 110 -7.80 -2.73 -2.77
C LEU A 110 -6.91 -3.51 -3.77
N GLY A 111 -7.13 -3.34 -5.06
CA GLY A 111 -6.61 -4.17 -6.16
C GLY A 111 -5.19 -4.70 -5.99
N TYR A 112 -4.21 -3.82 -5.75
CA TYR A 112 -2.81 -4.23 -5.56
C TYR A 112 -2.52 -4.90 -4.22
N ALA A 113 -3.35 -4.69 -3.20
CA ALA A 113 -3.20 -5.33 -1.91
C ALA A 113 -3.70 -6.79 -1.91
N ILE A 114 -4.55 -7.15 -2.87
CA ILE A 114 -5.10 -8.52 -2.97
C ILE A 114 -4.01 -9.58 -3.20
N PRO A 115 -3.12 -9.46 -4.20
CA PRO A 115 -2.01 -10.41 -4.34
C PRO A 115 -1.03 -10.36 -3.16
N ASP A 116 -0.83 -9.22 -2.53
CA ASP A 116 -0.01 -9.13 -1.32
C ASP A 116 -0.61 -9.96 -0.19
N ALA A 117 -1.92 -9.83 0.07
CA ALA A 117 -2.63 -10.61 1.08
C ALA A 117 -2.57 -12.11 0.80
N LYS A 118 -2.82 -12.52 -0.45
CA LYS A 118 -2.82 -13.95 -0.83
C LYS A 118 -1.47 -14.64 -0.74
N CYS A 119 -0.38 -13.92 -0.97
CA CYS A 119 0.93 -14.50 -1.18
C CYS A 119 1.94 -14.18 -0.08
N ALA A 120 1.65 -13.24 0.82
CA ALA A 120 2.50 -12.97 1.96
C ALA A 120 2.47 -14.11 2.97
N LYS A 121 3.58 -14.28 3.70
CA LYS A 121 3.63 -15.26 4.80
C LYS A 121 2.86 -14.80 6.02
N HIS A 122 2.74 -13.48 6.20
CA HIS A 122 1.99 -12.88 7.29
C HIS A 122 1.32 -11.58 6.83
N VAL A 123 0.06 -11.39 7.20
CA VAL A 123 -0.77 -10.27 6.72
C VAL A 123 -1.36 -9.50 7.89
N VAL A 124 -1.05 -8.22 7.96
CA VAL A 124 -1.55 -7.29 8.97
C VAL A 124 -2.42 -6.23 8.29
N VAL A 125 -3.70 -6.23 8.59
CA VAL A 125 -4.62 -5.17 8.18
C VAL A 125 -4.57 -4.04 9.19
N ILE A 126 -4.38 -2.82 8.72
CA ILE A 126 -4.44 -1.59 9.53
C ILE A 126 -5.66 -0.81 9.06
N THR A 127 -6.59 -0.57 9.98
CA THR A 127 -7.86 0.10 9.65
C THR A 127 -8.13 1.26 10.59
N ASP A 128 -8.82 2.27 10.11
CA ASP A 128 -9.29 3.39 10.92
C ASP A 128 -10.82 3.37 11.15
N GLU A 129 -11.48 2.28 10.71
CA GLU A 129 -12.91 2.06 10.96
C GLU A 129 -13.21 0.55 11.10
N LEU A 130 -13.53 0.13 12.33
CA LEU A 130 -13.97 -1.24 12.60
C LEU A 130 -15.48 -1.36 12.41
N HIS A 131 -15.87 -2.35 11.63
CA HIS A 131 -17.26 -2.70 11.38
C HIS A 131 -17.69 -3.98 12.14
N PRO A 132 -18.99 -4.18 12.37
CA PRO A 132 -19.50 -5.44 12.91
C PRO A 132 -19.15 -6.63 12.00
N TYR A 133 -18.82 -7.75 12.61
CA TYR A 133 -18.61 -9.01 11.89
C TYR A 133 -19.97 -9.67 11.52
N PRO A 134 -20.09 -10.25 10.33
CA PRO A 134 -19.13 -10.23 9.23
C PRO A 134 -19.30 -8.98 8.35
N LEU A 135 -18.18 -8.40 7.90
CA LEU A 135 -18.19 -7.38 6.87
C LEU A 135 -18.47 -8.05 5.51
N ILE A 136 -19.69 -7.86 4.97
CA ILE A 136 -20.18 -8.66 3.84
C ILE A 136 -19.52 -8.28 2.50
N GLU A 137 -19.28 -6.98 2.26
CA GLU A 137 -18.69 -6.51 1.00
C GLU A 137 -17.16 -6.34 1.11
N TRP A 138 -16.47 -7.42 1.43
CA TRP A 138 -15.02 -7.40 1.52
C TRP A 138 -14.32 -7.47 0.14
N SER A 139 -13.13 -6.93 0.07
CA SER A 139 -12.19 -7.09 -1.05
C SER A 139 -11.11 -8.13 -0.74
N ILE A 140 -10.75 -8.25 0.54
CA ILE A 140 -9.82 -9.24 1.08
C ILE A 140 -10.56 -9.96 2.22
N PRO A 141 -10.67 -11.30 2.17
CA PRO A 141 -11.36 -12.09 3.17
C PRO A 141 -10.48 -12.31 4.41
N GLU A 142 -11.11 -12.62 5.54
CA GLU A 142 -10.45 -12.97 6.79
C GLU A 142 -9.48 -14.15 6.66
N THR A 143 -9.71 -15.05 5.71
CA THR A 143 -8.83 -16.20 5.46
C THR A 143 -7.43 -15.83 4.99
N ASP A 144 -7.26 -14.62 4.48
CA ASP A 144 -6.00 -14.11 3.96
C ASP A 144 -5.38 -13.08 4.94
N VAL A 145 -5.87 -12.99 6.17
CA VAL A 145 -5.45 -11.99 7.17
C VAL A 145 -5.11 -12.65 8.50
N ASP A 146 -3.94 -12.34 9.04
CA ASP A 146 -3.50 -12.88 10.33
C ASP A 146 -3.82 -11.95 11.50
N GLN A 147 -3.77 -10.63 11.28
CA GLN A 147 -3.97 -9.64 12.34
C GLN A 147 -4.70 -8.40 11.83
N VAL A 148 -5.49 -7.80 12.72
CA VAL A 148 -6.15 -6.50 12.49
C VAL A 148 -5.70 -5.51 13.56
N VAL A 149 -5.25 -4.35 13.12
CA VAL A 149 -4.84 -3.25 13.99
C VAL A 149 -5.72 -2.04 13.71
N ALA A 150 -6.50 -1.63 14.70
CA ALA A 150 -7.31 -0.41 14.63
C ALA A 150 -6.47 0.80 15.05
N VAL A 151 -6.50 1.85 14.25
CA VAL A 151 -5.81 3.11 14.50
C VAL A 151 -6.78 4.29 14.33
N GLU A 152 -6.42 5.46 14.84
CA GLU A 152 -7.25 6.65 14.70
C GLU A 152 -7.41 7.09 13.23
N SER A 153 -6.33 6.99 12.44
CA SER A 153 -6.32 7.36 11.02
C SER A 153 -5.25 6.59 10.27
N ILE A 154 -5.59 6.07 9.09
CA ILE A 154 -4.64 5.46 8.14
C ILE A 154 -4.06 6.47 7.15
N GLY A 155 -4.60 7.69 7.10
CA GLY A 155 -4.14 8.76 6.20
C GLY A 155 -5.08 9.96 6.19
N ASP A 156 -4.79 10.93 5.31
CA ASP A 156 -5.68 12.08 5.08
C ASP A 156 -6.72 11.74 4.01
N PRO A 157 -8.01 11.60 4.35
CA PRO A 157 -9.07 11.32 3.39
C PRO A 157 -9.17 12.35 2.27
N ASN A 158 -8.83 13.61 2.55
CA ASN A 158 -8.87 14.69 1.55
C ASN A 158 -7.75 14.57 0.52
N GLY A 159 -6.68 13.83 0.84
CA GLY A 159 -5.58 13.54 -0.08
C GLY A 159 -5.87 12.40 -1.05
N ILE A 160 -6.97 11.67 -0.88
CA ILE A 160 -7.35 10.56 -1.75
C ILE A 160 -7.86 11.12 -3.07
N VAL A 161 -7.07 10.95 -4.13
CA VAL A 161 -7.44 11.33 -5.49
C VAL A 161 -7.89 10.09 -6.24
N SER A 162 -9.21 9.90 -6.33
CA SER A 162 -9.78 8.84 -7.15
C SER A 162 -10.28 9.41 -8.48
N GLY A 163 -9.79 8.88 -9.60
CA GLY A 163 -10.31 9.21 -10.94
C GLY A 163 -11.79 8.82 -11.12
N THR A 164 -12.31 7.98 -10.24
CA THR A 164 -13.70 7.51 -10.28
C THR A 164 -14.66 8.42 -9.52
N THR A 165 -14.18 9.38 -8.73
CA THR A 165 -15.04 10.28 -7.93
C THR A 165 -15.54 11.49 -8.71
N LYS A 166 -14.96 11.79 -9.87
CA LYS A 166 -15.39 12.89 -10.73
C LYS A 166 -15.84 12.36 -12.09
N ILE A 167 -17.15 12.30 -12.27
CA ILE A 167 -17.72 12.09 -13.60
C ILE A 167 -17.68 13.43 -14.33
N THR A 168 -16.80 13.57 -15.30
CA THR A 168 -16.81 14.74 -16.21
C THR A 168 -17.78 14.47 -17.34
N ARG A 169 -18.61 15.46 -17.66
CA ARG A 169 -19.48 15.45 -18.86
C ARG A 169 -18.86 16.26 -19.97
N ASP A 170 -17.55 16.23 -20.06
CA ASP A 170 -16.82 16.81 -21.18
C ASP A 170 -17.22 16.11 -22.48
N PRO A 171 -17.65 16.85 -23.52
CA PRO A 171 -18.11 16.27 -24.78
C PRO A 171 -17.07 15.38 -25.47
N VAL A 172 -15.79 15.76 -25.38
CA VAL A 172 -14.69 14.96 -25.98
C VAL A 172 -14.49 13.67 -25.20
N GLY A 173 -14.49 13.75 -23.87
CA GLY A 173 -14.37 12.57 -23.00
C GLY A 173 -15.54 11.60 -23.20
N LEU A 174 -16.76 12.10 -23.36
CA LEU A 174 -17.92 11.27 -23.67
C LEU A 174 -17.81 10.61 -25.05
N LEU A 175 -17.33 11.33 -26.06
CA LEU A 175 -17.09 10.76 -27.38
C LEU A 175 -16.03 9.66 -27.37
N MET A 176 -14.98 9.82 -26.55
CA MET A 176 -13.92 8.80 -26.41
C MET A 176 -14.38 7.56 -25.62
N ALA A 177 -15.39 7.71 -24.79
CA ALA A 177 -15.96 6.61 -23.97
C ALA A 177 -17.00 5.76 -24.74
N MET A 178 -17.46 6.20 -25.91
CA MET A 178 -18.37 5.48 -26.81
C MET A 178 -17.62 4.52 -27.72
#